data_f3a72bde9b10cc09e9fc7e91cd8a86ea
#
_entry.id   f3a72bde9b10cc09e9fc7e91cd8a86ea
#
_cell.length_a   1.000
_cell.length_b   1.000
_cell.length_c   1.000
_cell.angle_alpha   90.00
_cell.angle_beta   90.00
_cell.angle_gamma   90.00
#
_symmetry.space_group_name_H-M   'P 1'
#
loop_
_entity.id
_entity.type
_entity.pdbx_description
1 polymer ?
#
loop_
_entity_poly.entity_id
_entity_poly.type
_entity_poly.pdbx_seq_one_letter_code
_entity_poly.pdbx_strand_id
1 'polypeptide(L)'
;MNITTFDAFSRLSINDISRISKFLYDHSGEFKDSKSAIRKSIMYAAKEVPGLGGYVFIMENKGEILGAIVVNRTGMNEYLAENILVYVAVKDAYRGKGIAQKLLSHTIKYCKGDIAIHINKDNPVIELFKKQGFKSRNIEMRLER
;
A
#
# COMPACT_ATOMS: atom_id res chain seq x y z
N MET A 1 1.39 -12.99 -14.95
CA MET A 1 1.19 -12.11 -13.76
C MET A 1 1.59 -10.69 -14.12
N ASN A 2 0.64 -9.80 -14.09
CA ASN A 2 0.85 -8.41 -14.49
C ASN A 2 0.63 -7.49 -13.31
N ILE A 3 1.42 -6.40 -13.24
CA ILE A 3 1.19 -5.34 -12.28
C ILE A 3 0.37 -4.25 -12.97
N THR A 4 -0.77 -3.94 -12.37
CA THR A 4 -1.62 -2.84 -12.81
C THR A 4 -1.41 -1.67 -11.87
N THR A 5 -1.20 -0.48 -12.44
CA THR A 5 -0.99 0.75 -11.68
C THR A 5 -2.21 1.64 -11.81
N PHE A 6 -2.75 2.06 -10.68
CA PHE A 6 -3.80 3.08 -10.63
C PHE A 6 -3.20 4.38 -10.12
N ASP A 7 -3.47 5.46 -10.81
CA ASP A 7 -2.98 6.80 -10.50
C ASP A 7 -3.99 7.86 -10.97
N ALA A 8 -3.56 9.12 -11.08
CA ALA A 8 -4.44 10.21 -11.52
C ALA A 8 -4.94 10.04 -12.95
N PHE A 9 -4.23 9.28 -13.79
CA PHE A 9 -4.57 9.06 -15.19
C PHE A 9 -5.30 7.74 -15.41
N SER A 10 -4.95 6.72 -14.65
CA SER A 10 -5.60 5.41 -14.69
C SER A 10 -6.37 5.22 -13.39
N ARG A 11 -7.59 5.72 -13.35
CA ARG A 11 -8.35 5.85 -12.11
C ARG A 11 -9.03 4.56 -11.69
N LEU A 12 -9.17 4.40 -10.37
CA LEU A 12 -9.90 3.30 -9.77
C LEU A 12 -11.41 3.51 -9.98
N SER A 13 -12.09 2.47 -10.43
CA SER A 13 -13.55 2.44 -10.44
C SER A 13 -14.08 2.12 -9.03
N ILE A 14 -15.39 2.28 -8.82
CA ILE A 14 -16.03 1.87 -7.56
C ILE A 14 -15.82 0.37 -7.33
N ASN A 15 -15.93 -0.44 -8.39
CA ASN A 15 -15.67 -1.87 -8.28
C ASN A 15 -14.22 -2.16 -7.89
N ASP A 16 -13.26 -1.45 -8.45
CA ASP A 16 -11.85 -1.60 -8.08
C ASP A 16 -11.63 -1.29 -6.62
N ILE A 17 -12.19 -0.19 -6.13
CA ILE A 17 -12.10 0.20 -4.72
C ILE A 17 -12.65 -0.91 -3.82
N SER A 18 -13.80 -1.44 -4.16
CA SER A 18 -14.45 -2.50 -3.36
C SER A 18 -13.66 -3.79 -3.35
N ARG A 19 -13.22 -4.27 -4.52
CA ARG A 19 -12.48 -5.54 -4.58
C ARG A 19 -11.09 -5.47 -3.97
N ILE A 20 -10.42 -4.33 -4.12
CA ILE A 20 -9.08 -4.15 -3.53
C ILE A 20 -9.19 -3.99 -2.01
N SER A 21 -10.20 -3.25 -1.53
CA SER A 21 -10.48 -3.14 -0.08
C SER A 21 -10.73 -4.50 0.55
N LYS A 22 -11.55 -5.32 -0.09
CA LYS A 22 -11.85 -6.67 0.39
C LYS A 22 -10.58 -7.54 0.40
N PHE A 23 -9.80 -7.47 -0.67
CA PHE A 23 -8.56 -8.22 -0.75
C PHE A 23 -7.59 -7.87 0.37
N LEU A 24 -7.38 -6.59 0.60
CA LEU A 24 -6.47 -6.14 1.66
C LEU A 24 -6.97 -6.57 3.04
N TYR A 25 -8.26 -6.47 3.28
CA TYR A 25 -8.84 -6.90 4.55
C TYR A 25 -8.66 -8.41 4.74
N ASP A 26 -8.95 -9.19 3.71
CA ASP A 26 -8.93 -10.67 3.81
C ASP A 26 -7.51 -11.24 3.94
N HIS A 27 -6.49 -10.54 3.42
CA HIS A 27 -5.13 -11.08 3.32
C HIS A 27 -4.08 -10.30 4.13
N SER A 28 -4.49 -9.46 5.08
CA SER A 28 -3.57 -8.74 5.95
C SER A 28 -3.27 -9.44 7.29
N GLY A 29 -3.79 -10.63 7.49
CA GLY A 29 -3.53 -11.43 8.68
C GLY A 29 -4.06 -10.80 9.96
N GLU A 30 -3.35 -11.04 11.07
CA GLU A 30 -3.77 -10.56 12.39
C GLU A 30 -3.49 -9.07 12.60
N PHE A 31 -2.65 -8.46 11.78
CA PHE A 31 -2.27 -7.04 11.90
C PHE A 31 -3.16 -6.11 11.07
N LYS A 32 -4.28 -6.59 10.60
CA LYS A 32 -5.15 -5.81 9.71
C LYS A 32 -5.88 -4.70 10.46
N ASP A 33 -6.06 -3.59 9.77
CA ASP A 33 -6.92 -2.51 10.22
C ASP A 33 -8.39 -2.82 9.90
N SER A 34 -9.29 -1.97 10.36
CA SER A 34 -10.71 -2.09 10.05
C SER A 34 -10.96 -1.94 8.54
N LYS A 35 -12.09 -2.50 8.07
CA LYS A 35 -12.52 -2.32 6.68
C LYS A 35 -12.65 -0.84 6.33
N SER A 36 -13.16 -0.03 7.27
CA SER A 36 -13.31 1.41 7.07
C SER A 36 -11.97 2.11 6.87
N ALA A 37 -10.95 1.78 7.69
CA ALA A 37 -9.63 2.39 7.57
C ALA A 37 -8.98 2.04 6.23
N ILE A 38 -9.06 0.77 5.84
CA ILE A 38 -8.50 0.31 4.56
C ILE A 38 -9.18 1.04 3.40
N ARG A 39 -10.51 1.11 3.40
CA ARG A 39 -11.27 1.79 2.35
C ARG A 39 -10.91 3.27 2.27
N LYS A 40 -10.77 3.95 3.40
CA LYS A 40 -10.38 5.36 3.43
C LYS A 40 -9.04 5.60 2.74
N SER A 41 -8.07 4.73 2.94
CA SER A 41 -6.76 4.87 2.30
C SER A 41 -6.86 4.75 0.79
N ILE A 42 -7.70 3.85 0.30
CA ILE A 42 -7.90 3.65 -1.15
C ILE A 42 -8.70 4.81 -1.73
N MET A 43 -9.70 5.31 -1.03
CA MET A 43 -10.46 6.50 -1.42
C MET A 43 -9.56 7.72 -1.54
N TYR A 44 -8.62 7.87 -0.61
CA TYR A 44 -7.63 8.94 -0.68
C TYR A 44 -6.73 8.77 -1.91
N ALA A 45 -6.20 7.57 -2.14
CA ALA A 45 -5.35 7.28 -3.29
C ALA A 45 -6.09 7.54 -4.61
N ALA A 46 -7.38 7.23 -4.66
CA ALA A 46 -8.23 7.42 -5.84
C ALA A 46 -8.68 8.87 -6.03
N LYS A 47 -8.36 9.77 -5.12
CA LYS A 47 -8.85 11.16 -5.09
C LYS A 47 -10.38 11.27 -5.03
N GLU A 48 -11.02 10.32 -4.37
CA GLU A 48 -12.45 10.40 -4.09
C GLU A 48 -12.75 11.27 -2.87
N VAL A 49 -11.71 11.67 -2.14
CA VAL A 49 -11.76 12.66 -1.05
C VAL A 49 -10.72 13.73 -1.33
N PRO A 50 -10.85 14.94 -0.75
CA PRO A 50 -9.85 16.00 -0.94
C PRO A 50 -8.46 15.56 -0.53
N GLY A 51 -7.47 15.82 -1.39
CA GLY A 51 -6.08 15.46 -1.15
C GLY A 51 -5.32 15.27 -2.45
N LEU A 52 -4.07 14.94 -2.35
CA LEU A 52 -3.20 14.76 -3.52
C LEU A 52 -3.40 13.41 -4.20
N GLY A 53 -4.15 12.51 -3.56
CA GLY A 53 -4.29 11.16 -4.05
C GLY A 53 -3.04 10.31 -3.83
N GLY A 54 -2.86 9.32 -4.65
CA GLY A 54 -1.72 8.44 -4.55
C GLY A 54 -1.77 7.37 -5.62
N TYR A 55 -1.32 6.18 -5.24
CA TYR A 55 -1.20 5.07 -6.17
C TYR A 55 -1.72 3.79 -5.54
N VAL A 56 -2.29 2.93 -6.37
CA VAL A 56 -2.58 1.54 -5.98
C VAL A 56 -1.93 0.65 -7.02
N PHE A 57 -1.12 -0.29 -6.57
CA PHE A 57 -0.47 -1.27 -7.43
C PHE A 57 -1.02 -2.64 -7.09
N ILE A 58 -1.51 -3.36 -8.09
CA ILE A 58 -1.99 -4.72 -7.87
C ILE A 58 -1.30 -5.67 -8.82
N MET A 59 -1.03 -6.87 -8.35
CA MET A 59 -0.59 -7.97 -9.18
C MET A 59 -1.77 -8.89 -9.42
N GLU A 60 -2.09 -9.13 -10.68
CA GLU A 60 -3.23 -9.95 -11.07
C GLU A 60 -2.79 -11.13 -11.93
N ASN A 61 -3.56 -12.20 -11.84
CA ASN A 61 -3.46 -13.32 -12.76
C ASN A 61 -4.89 -13.74 -13.12
N LYS A 62 -5.26 -13.58 -14.39
CA LYS A 62 -6.59 -13.94 -14.90
C LYS A 62 -7.72 -13.29 -14.07
N GLY A 63 -7.57 -12.02 -13.76
CA GLY A 63 -8.58 -11.27 -13.01
C GLY A 63 -8.54 -11.46 -11.50
N GLU A 64 -7.69 -12.34 -11.00
CA GLU A 64 -7.55 -12.59 -9.58
C GLU A 64 -6.42 -11.75 -9.00
N ILE A 65 -6.70 -11.03 -7.90
CA ILE A 65 -5.67 -10.23 -7.23
C ILE A 65 -4.79 -11.17 -6.39
N LEU A 66 -3.48 -11.10 -6.64
CA LEU A 66 -2.49 -11.89 -5.89
C LEU A 66 -1.73 -11.04 -4.88
N GLY A 67 -1.68 -9.74 -5.07
CA GLY A 67 -1.03 -8.83 -4.16
C GLY A 67 -1.44 -7.40 -4.45
N ALA A 68 -1.31 -6.53 -3.44
CA ALA A 68 -1.68 -5.12 -3.57
C ALA A 68 -0.85 -4.25 -2.65
N ILE A 69 -0.56 -3.04 -3.10
CA ILE A 69 0.08 -1.98 -2.32
C ILE A 69 -0.72 -0.71 -2.51
N VAL A 70 -0.95 0.02 -1.42
CA VAL A 70 -1.58 1.33 -1.44
C VAL A 70 -0.58 2.37 -0.95
N VAL A 71 -0.40 3.43 -1.74
CA VAL A 71 0.48 4.55 -1.43
C VAL A 71 -0.34 5.83 -1.44
N ASN A 72 -0.19 6.65 -0.40
CA ASN A 72 -0.81 7.97 -0.32
C ASN A 72 0.27 9.04 -0.41
N ARG A 73 0.02 10.07 -1.23
CA ARG A 73 0.92 11.21 -1.38
C ARG A 73 0.62 12.22 -0.29
N THR A 74 1.66 12.70 0.39
CA THR A 74 1.49 13.59 1.55
C THR A 74 1.47 15.06 1.19
N GLY A 75 2.07 15.44 0.07
CA GLY A 75 2.30 16.86 -0.25
C GLY A 75 3.41 17.48 0.56
N MET A 76 4.10 16.69 1.37
CA MET A 76 5.21 17.14 2.20
C MET A 76 6.52 16.71 1.55
N ASN A 77 7.64 17.27 2.04
CA ASN A 77 8.93 17.04 1.42
C ASN A 77 10.01 17.46 2.39
N GLU A 78 11.15 16.77 2.39
CA GLU A 78 12.31 16.95 3.26
C GLU A 78 12.04 16.55 4.71
N TYR A 79 11.13 17.21 5.42
CA TYR A 79 10.84 16.93 6.83
C TYR A 79 9.94 15.71 7.04
N LEU A 80 9.14 15.36 6.05
CA LEU A 80 8.36 14.13 6.01
C LEU A 80 8.45 13.55 4.60
N ALA A 81 8.26 12.25 4.46
CA ALA A 81 8.31 11.60 3.16
C ALA A 81 7.17 12.07 2.26
N GLU A 82 7.45 12.21 0.98
CA GLU A 82 6.45 12.58 -0.04
C GLU A 82 5.37 11.53 -0.21
N ASN A 83 5.71 10.28 0.06
CA ASN A 83 4.80 9.14 -0.11
C ASN A 83 4.76 8.31 1.15
N ILE A 84 3.56 7.84 1.50
CA ILE A 84 3.40 6.85 2.58
C ILE A 84 2.78 5.60 1.99
N LEU A 85 3.51 4.48 2.07
CA LEU A 85 2.98 3.17 1.76
C LEU A 85 2.18 2.73 2.99
N VAL A 86 0.86 2.67 2.85
CA VAL A 86 -0.02 2.40 4.00
C VAL A 86 -0.45 0.95 4.11
N TYR A 87 -0.56 0.24 3.01
CA TYR A 87 -0.94 -1.17 3.03
C TYR A 87 -0.18 -1.97 2.01
N VAL A 88 0.17 -3.20 2.39
CA VAL A 88 0.71 -4.22 1.52
C VAL A 88 0.15 -5.56 1.95
N ALA A 89 -0.34 -6.33 1.00
CA ALA A 89 -0.79 -7.70 1.27
C ALA A 89 -0.56 -8.58 0.06
N VAL A 90 -0.37 -9.87 0.33
CA VAL A 90 -0.25 -10.91 -0.68
C VAL A 90 -1.28 -11.99 -0.36
N LYS A 91 -1.92 -12.53 -1.38
CA LYS A 91 -2.87 -13.62 -1.21
C LYS A 91 -2.22 -14.75 -0.42
N ASP A 92 -2.92 -15.27 0.59
CA ASP A 92 -2.37 -16.22 1.53
C ASP A 92 -1.71 -17.44 0.84
N ALA A 93 -2.37 -17.98 -0.17
CA ALA A 93 -1.88 -19.15 -0.92
C ALA A 93 -0.62 -18.84 -1.76
N TYR A 94 -0.29 -17.57 -1.95
CA TYR A 94 0.82 -17.15 -2.81
C TYR A 94 1.97 -16.53 -2.02
N ARG A 95 1.97 -16.64 -0.70
CA ARG A 95 3.07 -16.13 0.13
C ARG A 95 4.33 -16.93 -0.12
N GLY A 96 5.48 -16.25 0.01
CA GLY A 96 6.78 -16.87 -0.21
C GLY A 96 7.17 -17.03 -1.67
N LYS A 97 6.41 -16.45 -2.60
CA LYS A 97 6.68 -16.56 -4.04
C LYS A 97 7.22 -15.29 -4.67
N GLY A 98 7.62 -14.32 -3.86
CA GLY A 98 8.25 -13.09 -4.34
C GLY A 98 7.29 -12.02 -4.85
N ILE A 99 5.98 -12.16 -4.62
CA ILE A 99 4.99 -11.19 -5.10
C ILE A 99 5.15 -9.85 -4.41
N ALA A 100 5.29 -9.85 -3.07
CA ALA A 100 5.48 -8.61 -2.32
C ALA A 100 6.75 -7.89 -2.76
N GLN A 101 7.84 -8.62 -2.98
CA GLN A 101 9.09 -8.06 -3.44
C GLN A 101 8.97 -7.41 -4.81
N LYS A 102 8.27 -8.05 -5.75
CA LYS A 102 8.05 -7.50 -7.08
C LYS A 102 7.20 -6.26 -7.04
N LEU A 103 6.12 -6.27 -6.25
CA LEU A 103 5.26 -5.10 -6.06
C LEU A 103 6.03 -3.95 -5.42
N LEU A 104 6.83 -4.23 -4.40
CA LEU A 104 7.61 -3.20 -3.72
C LEU A 104 8.66 -2.60 -4.65
N SER A 105 9.35 -3.43 -5.43
CA SER A 105 10.32 -2.94 -6.42
C SER A 105 9.66 -2.03 -7.45
N HIS A 106 8.47 -2.40 -7.92
CA HIS A 106 7.70 -1.56 -8.85
C HIS A 106 7.31 -0.23 -8.20
N THR A 107 6.85 -0.29 -6.94
CA THR A 107 6.45 0.90 -6.18
C THR A 107 7.62 1.87 -6.03
N ILE A 108 8.80 1.36 -5.67
CA ILE A 108 10.01 2.16 -5.50
C ILE A 108 10.40 2.86 -6.81
N LYS A 109 10.28 2.16 -7.91
CA LYS A 109 10.60 2.75 -9.22
C LYS A 109 9.58 3.78 -9.68
N TYR A 110 8.31 3.55 -9.36
CA TYR A 110 7.22 4.39 -9.84
C TYR A 110 7.07 5.68 -9.04
N CYS A 111 7.12 5.59 -7.72
CA CYS A 111 6.96 6.74 -6.84
C CYS A 111 8.21 7.61 -6.85
N LYS A 112 8.02 8.92 -6.95
CA LYS A 112 9.12 9.88 -6.85
C LYS A 112 9.18 10.44 -5.45
N GLY A 113 10.39 10.64 -4.94
CA GLY A 113 10.62 11.12 -3.60
C GLY A 113 10.72 9.98 -2.60
N ASP A 114 10.83 10.35 -1.33
CA ASP A 114 10.96 9.38 -0.26
C ASP A 114 9.67 8.61 -0.06
N ILE A 115 9.82 7.37 0.39
CA ILE A 115 8.69 6.51 0.73
C ILE A 115 8.87 6.08 2.18
N ALA A 116 7.91 6.45 3.04
CA ALA A 116 7.82 5.92 4.39
C ALA A 116 6.77 4.81 4.43
N ILE A 117 6.91 3.88 5.36
CA ILE A 117 5.89 2.88 5.60
C ILE A 117 5.23 3.12 6.95
N HIS A 118 3.94 2.82 7.02
CA HIS A 118 3.15 2.88 8.24
C HIS A 118 2.60 1.49 8.51
N ILE A 119 3.26 0.75 9.40
CA ILE A 119 2.99 -0.67 9.60
C ILE A 119 3.20 -1.05 11.06
N ASN A 120 2.45 -2.04 11.53
CA ASN A 120 2.61 -2.54 12.89
C ASN A 120 4.04 -3.07 13.07
N LYS A 121 4.68 -2.68 14.18
CA LYS A 121 6.08 -3.02 14.47
C LYS A 121 6.36 -4.51 14.52
N ASP A 122 5.35 -5.32 14.79
CA ASP A 122 5.49 -6.77 14.93
C ASP A 122 5.15 -7.53 13.64
N ASN A 123 4.80 -6.80 12.59
CA ASN A 123 4.46 -7.42 11.30
C ASN A 123 5.74 -7.92 10.62
N PRO A 124 5.82 -9.23 10.31
CA PRO A 124 7.02 -9.80 9.72
C PRO A 124 7.38 -9.24 8.34
N VAL A 125 6.46 -8.58 7.64
CA VAL A 125 6.76 -7.94 6.36
C VAL A 125 7.81 -6.83 6.47
N ILE A 126 8.06 -6.32 7.66
CA ILE A 126 9.11 -5.32 7.92
C ILE A 126 10.47 -5.79 7.40
N GLU A 127 10.75 -7.09 7.49
CA GLU A 127 12.04 -7.63 7.02
C GLU A 127 12.21 -7.42 5.51
N LEU A 128 11.14 -7.51 4.73
CA LEU A 128 11.17 -7.23 3.31
C LEU A 128 11.57 -5.77 3.05
N PHE A 129 11.00 -4.84 3.80
CA PHE A 129 11.32 -3.42 3.66
C PHE A 129 12.78 -3.13 4.03
N LYS A 130 13.27 -3.74 5.10
CA LYS A 130 14.68 -3.59 5.50
C LYS A 130 15.63 -4.06 4.41
N LYS A 131 15.31 -5.17 3.74
CA LYS A 131 16.11 -5.69 2.63
C LYS A 131 16.15 -4.73 1.44
N GLN A 132 15.11 -3.94 1.27
CA GLN A 132 15.04 -2.95 0.19
C GLN A 132 15.70 -1.61 0.56
N GLY A 133 16.26 -1.50 1.75
CA GLY A 133 16.95 -0.31 2.20
C GLY A 133 16.15 0.64 3.08
N PHE A 134 14.94 0.27 3.46
CA PHE A 134 14.14 1.06 4.40
C PHE A 134 14.77 1.00 5.78
N LYS A 135 14.82 2.15 6.44
CA LYS A 135 15.40 2.29 7.79
C LYS A 135 14.38 2.92 8.72
N SER A 136 14.37 2.46 9.96
CA SER A 136 13.55 3.04 11.01
C SER A 136 14.25 4.27 11.57
N ARG A 137 13.83 5.47 11.14
CA ARG A 137 14.48 6.73 11.53
C ARG A 137 13.72 7.46 12.62
N ASN A 138 12.40 7.31 12.65
CA ASN A 138 11.52 8.04 13.56
C ASN A 138 10.54 7.08 14.20
N ILE A 139 9.91 7.54 15.27
CA ILE A 139 8.82 6.78 15.90
C ILE A 139 7.53 7.60 15.81
N GLU A 140 6.41 6.92 15.69
CA GLU A 140 5.10 7.54 15.82
C GLU A 140 4.65 7.41 17.27
N MET A 141 4.21 8.53 17.84
CA MET A 141 3.53 8.55 19.13
C MET A 141 2.15 9.16 18.87
N ARG A 142 1.11 8.48 19.33
CA ARG A 142 -0.26 8.89 19.03
C ARG A 142 -1.07 9.03 20.31
N LEU A 143 -1.75 10.16 20.45
CA LEU A 143 -2.81 10.32 21.44
C LEU A 143 -4.12 9.91 20.77
N GLU A 144 -4.66 8.78 21.19
CA GLU A 144 -5.95 8.32 20.68
C GLU A 144 -7.09 8.95 21.46
N ARG A 145 -8.15 9.35 20.78
CA ARG A 145 -9.32 9.96 21.38
C ARG A 145 -10.44 8.95 21.61
#